data_4dbff69e5fa22a538b495004aca93980
#
_entry.id   4dbff69e5fa22a538b495004aca93980
#
_cell.length_a   1.000
_cell.length_b   1.000
_cell.length_c   1.000
_cell.angle_alpha   90.00
_cell.angle_beta   90.00
_cell.angle_gamma   90.00
#
_symmetry.space_group_name_H-M   'P 1'
#
loop_
_entity.id
_entity.type
_entity.pdbx_description
1 polymer ?
#
loop_
_entity_poly.entity_id
_entity_poly.type
_entity_poly.pdbx_seq_one_letter_code
_entity_poly.pdbx_strand_id
1 'polypeptide(L)'
;MTNTGKVSRTQAERRAQSRRAVLDSACKLFGARGYAETSLEEIAADCGLTIRPIYHYFGNKKALFAAVNEVMEQRIVDSLEAQSASMAEYWSRFLQLCEDPGFRRIVLIDSPNILGRERWNSSIVTQTALATFAGNDGKSARKRFRANLFNRVTMGAFAEAALAVADAEDVAMARVEAGQLMAQLFDGKVQL
;
A
#
# COMPACT_ATOMS: atom_id res chain seq x y z
N MET A 1 -30.47 6.94 40.28
CA MET A 1 -30.87 6.62 38.89
C MET A 1 -30.09 7.56 37.97
N THR A 2 -28.93 7.14 37.51
CA THR A 2 -28.06 7.93 36.65
C THR A 2 -28.45 7.69 35.18
N ASN A 3 -29.08 8.68 34.60
CA ASN A 3 -29.45 8.73 33.18
C ASN A 3 -28.17 8.93 32.35
N THR A 4 -27.58 7.86 31.81
CA THR A 4 -26.50 7.90 30.87
C THR A 4 -27.02 8.40 29.52
N GLY A 5 -26.97 9.71 29.32
CA GLY A 5 -27.37 10.37 28.09
C GLY A 5 -26.63 9.79 26.90
N LYS A 6 -27.34 9.08 26.02
CA LYS A 6 -26.88 8.57 24.75
C LYS A 6 -26.54 9.76 23.85
N VAL A 7 -25.26 10.15 23.78
CA VAL A 7 -24.81 11.24 22.90
C VAL A 7 -25.19 10.85 21.47
N SER A 8 -26.16 11.55 20.90
CA SER A 8 -26.60 11.34 19.52
C SER A 8 -25.49 11.79 18.58
N ARG A 9 -24.90 10.83 17.84
CA ARG A 9 -23.87 11.12 16.83
C ARG A 9 -24.41 12.08 15.77
N THR A 10 -23.59 13.04 15.39
CA THR A 10 -23.88 13.98 14.30
C THR A 10 -24.02 13.25 12.96
N GLN A 11 -24.68 13.86 12.00
CA GLN A 11 -24.80 13.31 10.64
C GLN A 11 -23.41 13.15 9.96
N ALA A 12 -22.47 14.05 10.23
CA ALA A 12 -21.09 13.97 9.74
C ALA A 12 -20.35 12.75 10.31
N GLU A 13 -20.47 12.49 11.61
CA GLU A 13 -19.87 11.31 12.26
C GLU A 13 -20.45 10.00 11.71
N ARG A 14 -21.75 9.93 11.48
CA ARG A 14 -22.39 8.75 10.86
C ARG A 14 -21.88 8.49 9.46
N ARG A 15 -21.70 9.55 8.64
CA ARG A 15 -21.13 9.45 7.28
C ARG A 15 -19.68 8.96 7.32
N ALA A 16 -18.85 9.54 8.17
CA ALA A 16 -17.46 9.14 8.35
C ALA A 16 -17.35 7.66 8.78
N GLN A 17 -18.18 7.24 9.73
CA GLN A 17 -18.25 5.85 10.19
C GLN A 17 -18.67 4.89 9.08
N SER A 18 -19.71 5.24 8.30
CA SER A 18 -20.15 4.40 7.19
C SER A 18 -19.09 4.28 6.10
N ARG A 19 -18.42 5.40 5.76
CA ARG A 19 -17.32 5.40 4.80
C ARG A 19 -16.17 4.50 5.25
N ARG A 20 -15.81 4.56 6.54
CA ARG A 20 -14.78 3.72 7.13
C ARG A 20 -15.17 2.25 7.11
N ALA A 21 -16.39 1.92 7.51
CA ALA A 21 -16.88 0.54 7.46
C ALA A 21 -16.81 -0.07 6.05
N VAL A 22 -17.13 0.71 5.01
CA VAL A 22 -16.96 0.27 3.61
C VAL A 22 -15.50 0.02 3.28
N LEU A 23 -14.58 0.92 3.67
CA LEU A 23 -13.15 0.75 3.42
C LEU A 23 -12.59 -0.48 4.13
N ASP A 24 -12.92 -0.68 5.40
CA ASP A 24 -12.45 -1.82 6.21
C ASP A 24 -12.94 -3.16 5.61
N SER A 25 -14.21 -3.23 5.21
CA SER A 25 -14.78 -4.40 4.51
C SER A 25 -14.13 -4.63 3.14
N ALA A 26 -13.92 -3.56 2.37
CA ALA A 26 -13.25 -3.64 1.06
C ALA A 26 -11.79 -4.10 1.19
N CYS A 27 -11.04 -3.60 2.17
CA CYS A 27 -9.68 -4.08 2.47
C CYS A 27 -9.67 -5.58 2.75
N LYS A 28 -10.58 -6.05 3.61
CA LYS A 28 -10.73 -7.47 3.96
C LYS A 28 -11.04 -8.33 2.74
N LEU A 29 -12.05 -7.95 1.95
CA LEU A 29 -12.53 -8.78 0.84
C LEU A 29 -11.59 -8.74 -0.36
N PHE A 30 -11.08 -7.57 -0.75
CA PHE A 30 -10.05 -7.49 -1.80
C PHE A 30 -8.76 -8.21 -1.39
N GLY A 31 -8.34 -8.10 -0.14
CA GLY A 31 -7.17 -8.83 0.37
C GLY A 31 -7.34 -10.33 0.33
N ALA A 32 -8.52 -10.83 0.67
CA ALA A 32 -8.79 -12.27 0.72
C ALA A 32 -9.01 -12.91 -0.66
N ARG A 33 -9.74 -12.24 -1.57
CA ARG A 33 -10.22 -12.82 -2.83
C ARG A 33 -9.65 -12.13 -4.08
N GLY A 34 -9.09 -10.93 -3.95
CA GLY A 34 -8.64 -10.10 -5.04
C GLY A 34 -9.74 -9.21 -5.62
N TYR A 35 -9.31 -8.28 -6.49
CA TYR A 35 -10.21 -7.32 -7.12
C TYR A 35 -11.28 -7.99 -7.98
N ALA A 36 -10.92 -8.96 -8.82
CA ALA A 36 -11.84 -9.58 -9.77
C ALA A 36 -13.01 -10.25 -9.06
N GLU A 37 -12.71 -11.07 -8.05
CA GLU A 37 -13.66 -11.95 -7.35
C GLU A 37 -14.43 -11.28 -6.20
N THR A 38 -14.36 -9.97 -6.06
CA THR A 38 -15.07 -9.21 -5.04
C THR A 38 -16.09 -8.27 -5.69
N SER A 39 -17.36 -8.33 -5.32
CA SER A 39 -18.41 -7.40 -5.77
C SER A 39 -18.68 -6.29 -4.77
N LEU A 40 -19.30 -5.18 -5.23
CA LEU A 40 -19.74 -4.11 -4.33
C LEU A 40 -20.90 -4.54 -3.43
N GLU A 41 -21.72 -5.47 -3.89
CA GLU A 41 -22.82 -6.08 -3.17
C GLU A 41 -22.31 -6.88 -1.96
N GLU A 42 -21.26 -7.67 -2.13
CA GLU A 42 -20.63 -8.42 -1.05
C GLU A 42 -20.00 -7.49 -0.01
N ILE A 43 -19.33 -6.41 -0.45
CA ILE A 43 -18.77 -5.40 0.46
C ILE A 43 -19.88 -4.71 1.25
N ALA A 44 -20.99 -4.35 0.61
CA ALA A 44 -22.14 -3.76 1.29
C ALA A 44 -22.73 -4.69 2.32
N ALA A 45 -22.91 -5.96 1.98
CA ALA A 45 -23.43 -6.99 2.89
C ALA A 45 -22.49 -7.22 4.09
N ASP A 46 -21.16 -7.32 3.85
CA ASP A 46 -20.15 -7.54 4.92
C ASP A 46 -20.12 -6.39 5.94
N CYS A 47 -20.30 -5.14 5.49
CA CYS A 47 -20.35 -3.98 6.39
C CYS A 47 -21.76 -3.60 6.89
N GLY A 48 -22.79 -4.41 6.59
CA GLY A 48 -24.17 -4.19 7.03
C GLY A 48 -24.84 -2.95 6.42
N LEU A 49 -24.43 -2.55 5.23
CA LEU A 49 -24.97 -1.42 4.50
C LEU A 49 -25.65 -1.86 3.20
N THR A 50 -26.42 -0.95 2.58
CA THR A 50 -26.85 -1.10 1.20
C THR A 50 -25.74 -0.66 0.26
N ILE A 51 -25.83 -0.99 -1.03
CA ILE A 51 -24.84 -0.60 -2.04
C ILE A 51 -24.81 0.92 -2.31
N ARG A 52 -25.92 1.62 -2.05
CA ARG A 52 -26.05 3.06 -2.37
C ARG A 52 -25.02 3.95 -1.69
N PRO A 53 -24.68 3.80 -0.38
CA PRO A 53 -23.56 4.50 0.26
C PRO A 53 -22.22 4.29 -0.45
N ILE A 54 -21.94 3.09 -0.97
CA ILE A 54 -20.66 2.80 -1.65
C ILE A 54 -20.55 3.66 -2.91
N TYR A 55 -21.58 3.68 -3.75
CA TYR A 55 -21.60 4.56 -4.92
C TYR A 55 -21.52 6.04 -4.56
N HIS A 56 -22.18 6.44 -3.47
CA HIS A 56 -22.14 7.83 -3.00
C HIS A 56 -20.73 8.26 -2.54
N TYR A 57 -19.98 7.38 -1.84
CA TYR A 57 -18.67 7.72 -1.30
C TYR A 57 -17.52 7.53 -2.29
N PHE A 58 -17.64 6.57 -3.19
CA PHE A 58 -16.51 6.13 -4.04
C PHE A 58 -16.85 6.15 -5.54
N GLY A 59 -18.09 6.18 -5.93
CA GLY A 59 -18.52 6.22 -7.32
C GLY A 59 -18.56 4.87 -8.02
N ASN A 60 -17.49 4.06 -7.94
CA ASN A 60 -17.41 2.73 -8.57
C ASN A 60 -16.40 1.82 -7.87
N LYS A 61 -16.38 0.53 -8.26
CA LYS A 61 -15.48 -0.49 -7.69
C LYS A 61 -14.00 -0.13 -7.83
N LYS A 62 -13.60 0.41 -8.99
CA LYS A 62 -12.20 0.81 -9.24
C LYS A 62 -11.78 1.98 -8.33
N ALA A 63 -12.64 2.96 -8.13
CA ALA A 63 -12.36 4.08 -7.24
C ALA A 63 -12.34 3.66 -5.76
N LEU A 64 -13.21 2.73 -5.34
CA LEU A 64 -13.14 2.11 -4.02
C LEU A 64 -11.81 1.35 -3.84
N PHE A 65 -11.42 0.54 -4.82
CA PHE A 65 -10.15 -0.18 -4.78
C PHE A 65 -8.95 0.78 -4.72
N ALA A 66 -9.02 1.90 -5.44
CA ALA A 66 -8.00 2.96 -5.36
C ALA A 66 -7.88 3.52 -3.94
N ALA A 67 -9.01 3.79 -3.27
CA ALA A 67 -9.01 4.26 -1.89
C ALA A 67 -8.47 3.21 -0.90
N VAL A 68 -8.76 1.92 -1.13
CA VAL A 68 -8.19 0.81 -0.37
C VAL A 68 -6.67 0.75 -0.54
N ASN A 69 -6.18 0.87 -1.79
CA ASN A 69 -4.75 0.89 -2.06
C ASN A 69 -4.04 2.09 -1.37
N GLU A 70 -4.67 3.27 -1.32
CA GLU A 70 -4.15 4.42 -0.57
C GLU A 70 -4.00 4.13 0.93
N VAL A 71 -4.96 3.42 1.53
CA VAL A 71 -4.87 2.99 2.94
C VAL A 71 -3.68 2.04 3.14
N MET A 72 -3.45 1.12 2.21
CA MET A 72 -2.30 0.20 2.26
C MET A 72 -0.97 0.93 2.04
N GLU A 73 -0.91 1.87 1.09
CA GLU A 73 0.27 2.71 0.86
C GLU A 73 0.61 3.57 2.09
N GLN A 74 -0.40 4.06 2.81
CA GLN A 74 -0.18 4.81 4.06
C GLN A 74 0.52 3.94 5.11
N ARG A 75 0.20 2.63 5.21
CA ARG A 75 0.92 1.70 6.10
C ARG A 75 2.41 1.61 5.76
N ILE A 76 2.76 1.69 4.47
CA ILE A 76 4.18 1.75 4.06
C ILE A 76 4.80 3.05 4.58
N VAL A 77 4.17 4.19 4.33
CA VAL A 77 4.69 5.50 4.76
C VAL A 77 4.85 5.55 6.28
N ASP A 78 3.82 5.15 7.03
CA ASP A 78 3.85 5.13 8.50
C ASP A 78 5.01 4.24 9.02
N SER A 79 5.31 3.15 8.32
CA SER A 79 6.46 2.29 8.65
C SER A 79 7.81 2.95 8.39
N LEU A 80 7.86 3.96 7.50
CA LEU A 80 9.08 4.66 7.10
C LEU A 80 9.38 5.91 7.95
N GLU A 81 8.41 6.46 8.68
CA GLU A 81 8.54 7.71 9.44
C GLU A 81 9.49 7.64 10.65
N ALA A 82 9.99 6.46 11.02
CA ALA A 82 11.05 6.33 12.02
C ALA A 82 12.35 6.94 11.48
N GLN A 83 12.74 8.07 12.03
CA GLN A 83 13.89 8.87 11.64
C GLN A 83 15.19 8.05 11.47
N SER A 84 15.92 8.31 10.37
CA SER A 84 17.26 7.78 10.09
C SER A 84 17.37 6.30 9.72
N ALA A 85 16.35 5.70 9.13
CA ALA A 85 16.42 4.31 8.70
C ALA A 85 17.36 4.15 7.47
N SER A 86 18.21 3.13 7.52
CA SER A 86 18.99 2.68 6.36
C SER A 86 18.08 2.01 5.30
N MET A 87 18.58 1.84 4.07
CA MET A 87 17.83 1.11 3.03
C MET A 87 17.50 -0.33 3.47
N ALA A 88 18.39 -0.97 4.24
CA ALA A 88 18.16 -2.30 4.79
C ALA A 88 16.99 -2.33 5.79
N GLU A 89 16.84 -1.28 6.62
CA GLU A 89 15.70 -1.15 7.54
C GLU A 89 14.40 -0.90 6.79
N TYR A 90 14.41 -0.08 5.73
CA TYR A 90 13.24 0.10 4.86
C TYR A 90 12.81 -1.22 4.22
N TRP A 91 13.77 -1.98 3.69
CA TRP A 91 13.51 -3.30 3.13
C TRP A 91 12.90 -4.25 4.18
N SER A 92 13.49 -4.33 5.36
CA SER A 92 13.00 -5.19 6.44
C SER A 92 11.56 -4.87 6.84
N ARG A 93 11.23 -3.58 6.99
CA ARG A 93 9.87 -3.13 7.31
C ARG A 93 8.87 -3.40 6.20
N PHE A 94 9.29 -3.20 4.94
CA PHE A 94 8.46 -3.53 3.79
C PHE A 94 8.17 -5.02 3.72
N LEU A 95 9.17 -5.88 3.93
CA LEU A 95 8.97 -7.33 4.02
C LEU A 95 8.00 -7.71 5.14
N GLN A 96 8.07 -7.06 6.28
CA GLN A 96 7.13 -7.29 7.40
C GLN A 96 5.69 -6.98 7.00
N LEU A 97 5.44 -5.89 6.28
CA LEU A 97 4.11 -5.61 5.71
C LEU A 97 3.67 -6.67 4.71
N CYS A 98 4.61 -7.20 3.92
CA CYS A 98 4.36 -8.26 2.95
C CYS A 98 4.12 -9.65 3.58
N GLU A 99 4.25 -9.82 4.88
CA GLU A 99 3.79 -11.03 5.59
C GLU A 99 2.27 -11.19 5.54
N ASP A 100 1.53 -10.06 5.49
CA ASP A 100 0.08 -10.04 5.27
C ASP A 100 -0.24 -10.40 3.80
N PRO A 101 -0.86 -11.58 3.53
CA PRO A 101 -1.21 -11.97 2.15
C PRO A 101 -2.18 -10.98 1.49
N GLY A 102 -3.08 -10.37 2.27
CA GLY A 102 -4.01 -9.37 1.77
C GLY A 102 -3.31 -8.10 1.32
N PHE A 103 -2.30 -7.66 2.06
CA PHE A 103 -1.44 -6.53 1.66
C PHE A 103 -0.72 -6.84 0.33
N ARG A 104 -0.07 -8.00 0.21
CA ARG A 104 0.61 -8.40 -1.04
C ARG A 104 -0.35 -8.40 -2.22
N ARG A 105 -1.52 -9.01 -2.05
CA ARG A 105 -2.54 -9.10 -3.11
C ARG A 105 -2.98 -7.71 -3.58
N ILE A 106 -3.34 -6.82 -2.66
CA ILE A 106 -3.82 -5.48 -3.00
C ILE A 106 -2.71 -4.65 -3.63
N VAL A 107 -1.54 -4.57 -2.99
CA VAL A 107 -0.49 -3.60 -3.36
C VAL A 107 0.39 -4.10 -4.50
N LEU A 108 0.84 -5.37 -4.44
CA LEU A 108 1.85 -5.88 -5.35
C LEU A 108 1.25 -6.60 -6.57
N ILE A 109 0.07 -7.23 -6.43
CA ILE A 109 -0.54 -8.03 -7.49
C ILE A 109 -1.65 -7.26 -8.22
N ASP A 110 -2.69 -6.83 -7.50
CA ASP A 110 -3.86 -6.22 -8.12
C ASP A 110 -3.66 -4.76 -8.52
N SER A 111 -3.01 -3.95 -7.66
CA SER A 111 -2.85 -2.51 -7.88
C SER A 111 -2.15 -2.17 -9.21
N PRO A 112 -1.02 -2.80 -9.59
CA PRO A 112 -0.36 -2.53 -10.87
C PRO A 112 -1.24 -2.84 -12.09
N ASN A 113 -2.08 -3.87 -11.98
CA ASN A 113 -2.94 -4.35 -13.06
C ASN A 113 -4.23 -3.52 -13.20
N ILE A 114 -4.83 -3.12 -12.08
CA ILE A 114 -6.14 -2.44 -12.05
C ILE A 114 -6.00 -0.92 -12.14
N LEU A 115 -5.05 -0.34 -11.41
CA LEU A 115 -4.84 1.10 -11.34
C LEU A 115 -3.81 1.61 -12.34
N GLY A 116 -2.97 0.72 -12.86
CA GLY A 116 -1.90 1.01 -13.81
C GLY A 116 -0.60 1.42 -13.11
N ARG A 117 0.51 1.11 -13.78
CA ARG A 117 1.87 1.39 -13.24
C ARG A 117 2.16 2.90 -13.12
N GLU A 118 1.48 3.73 -13.90
CA GLU A 118 1.66 5.19 -13.83
C GLU A 118 1.24 5.77 -12.49
N ARG A 119 0.26 5.17 -11.82
CA ARG A 119 -0.16 5.60 -10.49
C ARG A 119 0.96 5.50 -9.45
N TRP A 120 1.86 4.52 -9.57
CA TRP A 120 3.01 4.42 -8.68
C TRP A 120 3.87 5.68 -8.68
N ASN A 121 3.95 6.39 -9.81
CA ASN A 121 4.72 7.63 -9.91
C ASN A 121 4.13 8.78 -9.10
N SER A 122 2.83 8.73 -8.82
CA SER A 122 2.09 9.75 -8.05
C SER A 122 1.65 9.25 -6.67
N SER A 123 2.02 8.02 -6.28
CA SER A 123 1.64 7.46 -4.98
C SER A 123 2.32 8.21 -3.83
N ILE A 124 1.69 8.18 -2.66
CA ILE A 124 2.26 8.78 -1.45
C ILE A 124 3.61 8.14 -1.09
N VAL A 125 3.78 6.84 -1.34
CA VAL A 125 5.05 6.12 -1.13
C VAL A 125 6.15 6.72 -2.00
N THR A 126 5.88 6.92 -3.31
CA THR A 126 6.84 7.52 -4.23
C THR A 126 7.17 8.95 -3.84
N GLN A 127 6.17 9.75 -3.48
CA GLN A 127 6.40 11.13 -3.04
C GLN A 127 7.24 11.19 -1.77
N THR A 128 6.96 10.36 -0.78
CA THR A 128 7.75 10.26 0.46
C THR A 128 9.17 9.77 0.19
N ALA A 129 9.35 8.75 -0.64
CA ALA A 129 10.67 8.25 -1.02
C ALA A 129 11.50 9.32 -1.76
N LEU A 130 10.90 10.04 -2.70
CA LEU A 130 11.58 11.13 -3.39
C LEU A 130 11.94 12.28 -2.46
N ALA A 131 11.08 12.65 -1.51
CA ALA A 131 11.37 13.68 -0.51
C ALA A 131 12.52 13.26 0.41
N THR A 132 12.60 11.98 0.76
CA THR A 132 13.63 11.45 1.66
C THR A 132 14.99 11.30 0.98
N PHE A 133 15.01 10.77 -0.27
CA PHE A 133 16.26 10.34 -0.92
C PHE A 133 16.75 11.28 -2.04
N ALA A 134 15.87 12.08 -2.66
CA ALA A 134 16.26 12.90 -3.82
C ALA A 134 16.93 14.24 -3.47
N GLY A 135 16.90 14.66 -2.20
CA GLY A 135 17.39 15.99 -1.80
C GLY A 135 16.63 17.14 -2.52
N ASN A 136 16.77 18.35 -1.99
CA ASN A 136 16.03 19.53 -2.49
C ASN A 136 16.57 20.12 -3.82
N ASP A 137 17.46 19.40 -4.52
CA ASP A 137 18.22 19.86 -5.71
C ASP A 137 17.50 19.66 -7.06
N GLY A 138 16.18 19.42 -7.05
CA GLY A 138 15.35 19.02 -8.20
C GLY A 138 15.14 20.05 -9.32
N LYS A 139 15.97 21.07 -9.46
CA LYS A 139 15.77 22.15 -10.47
C LYS A 139 15.99 21.70 -11.92
N SER A 140 16.80 20.67 -12.19
CA SER A 140 17.11 20.19 -13.54
C SER A 140 16.19 19.03 -13.96
N ALA A 141 15.68 19.05 -15.20
CA ALA A 141 14.88 17.96 -15.79
C ALA A 141 15.63 16.62 -15.75
N ARG A 142 16.96 16.62 -15.98
CA ARG A 142 17.81 15.43 -15.88
C ARG A 142 17.84 14.84 -14.46
N LYS A 143 17.98 15.69 -13.43
CA LYS A 143 17.98 15.22 -12.02
C LYS A 143 16.62 14.63 -11.64
N ARG A 144 15.51 15.29 -12.03
CA ARG A 144 14.16 14.76 -11.81
C ARG A 144 13.96 13.40 -12.48
N PHE A 145 14.38 13.26 -13.74
CA PHE A 145 14.30 11.99 -14.46
C PHE A 145 15.06 10.88 -13.75
N ARG A 146 16.32 11.14 -13.33
CA ARG A 146 17.14 10.16 -12.61
C ARG A 146 16.50 9.75 -11.29
N ALA A 147 15.99 10.69 -10.50
CA ALA A 147 15.32 10.41 -9.23
C ALA A 147 14.06 9.56 -9.43
N ASN A 148 13.23 9.91 -10.42
CA ASN A 148 12.03 9.11 -10.75
C ASN A 148 12.41 7.72 -11.25
N LEU A 149 13.44 7.60 -12.11
CA LEU A 149 13.90 6.31 -12.60
C LEU A 149 14.42 5.44 -11.44
N PHE A 150 15.28 6.00 -10.60
CA PHE A 150 15.81 5.31 -9.42
C PHE A 150 14.69 4.80 -8.53
N ASN A 151 13.72 5.67 -8.20
CA ASN A 151 12.57 5.27 -7.38
C ASN A 151 11.75 4.13 -8.02
N ARG A 152 11.49 4.21 -9.32
CA ARG A 152 10.74 3.15 -10.04
C ARG A 152 11.48 1.82 -10.03
N VAL A 153 12.81 1.85 -10.25
CA VAL A 153 13.64 0.64 -10.21
C VAL A 153 13.65 0.06 -8.80
N THR A 154 13.85 0.90 -7.78
CA THR A 154 13.85 0.47 -6.37
C THR A 154 12.52 -0.14 -5.96
N MET A 155 11.40 0.52 -6.27
CA MET A 155 10.07 0.00 -5.93
C MET A 155 9.77 -1.30 -6.67
N GLY A 156 10.16 -1.40 -7.94
CA GLY A 156 10.03 -2.65 -8.72
C GLY A 156 10.85 -3.78 -8.12
N ALA A 157 12.11 -3.52 -7.77
CA ALA A 157 12.97 -4.51 -7.14
C ALA A 157 12.42 -4.99 -5.79
N PHE A 158 11.92 -4.07 -4.96
CA PHE A 158 11.28 -4.40 -3.68
C PHE A 158 10.04 -5.28 -3.88
N ALA A 159 9.18 -4.92 -4.83
CA ALA A 159 7.96 -5.68 -5.11
C ALA A 159 8.27 -7.10 -5.56
N GLU A 160 9.14 -7.26 -6.56
CA GLU A 160 9.51 -8.57 -7.10
C GLU A 160 10.24 -9.43 -6.07
N ALA A 161 11.17 -8.85 -5.31
CA ALA A 161 11.87 -9.59 -4.27
C ALA A 161 10.93 -10.02 -3.13
N ALA A 162 9.95 -9.19 -2.75
CA ALA A 162 8.97 -9.55 -1.73
C ALA A 162 8.03 -10.67 -2.21
N LEU A 163 7.63 -10.68 -3.48
CA LEU A 163 6.85 -11.75 -4.07
C LEU A 163 7.68 -13.05 -4.13
N ALA A 164 8.93 -12.99 -4.58
CA ALA A 164 9.82 -14.15 -4.61
C ALA A 164 10.04 -14.76 -3.22
N VAL A 165 10.20 -13.92 -2.18
CA VAL A 165 10.29 -14.40 -0.79
C VAL A 165 9.00 -15.07 -0.34
N ALA A 166 7.84 -14.52 -0.72
CA ALA A 166 6.55 -15.07 -0.31
C ALA A 166 6.23 -16.42 -0.97
N ASP A 167 6.75 -16.66 -2.18
CA ASP A 167 6.53 -17.87 -2.96
C ASP A 167 7.62 -18.93 -2.73
N ALA A 168 8.66 -18.65 -1.92
CA ALA A 168 9.75 -19.57 -1.66
C ALA A 168 9.32 -20.74 -0.74
N GLU A 169 9.85 -21.95 -1.00
CA GLU A 169 9.67 -23.12 -0.13
C GLU A 169 10.29 -22.89 1.26
N ASP A 170 11.48 -22.30 1.32
CA ASP A 170 12.14 -21.84 2.55
C ASP A 170 12.13 -20.32 2.63
N VAL A 171 11.07 -19.77 3.22
CA VAL A 171 10.87 -18.34 3.40
C VAL A 171 11.97 -17.70 4.26
N ALA A 172 12.51 -18.43 5.24
CA ALA A 172 13.54 -17.90 6.14
C ALA A 172 14.86 -17.69 5.38
N MET A 173 15.29 -18.68 4.61
CA MET A 173 16.45 -18.59 3.73
C MET A 173 16.24 -17.50 2.67
N ALA A 174 15.12 -17.51 1.97
CA ALA A 174 14.82 -16.55 0.91
C ALA A 174 14.84 -15.09 1.41
N ARG A 175 14.37 -14.86 2.65
CA ARG A 175 14.41 -13.53 3.29
C ARG A 175 15.84 -13.03 3.51
N VAL A 176 16.74 -13.92 3.95
CA VAL A 176 18.15 -13.58 4.18
C VAL A 176 18.84 -13.27 2.85
N GLU A 177 18.68 -14.14 1.86
CA GLU A 177 19.28 -13.97 0.53
C GLU A 177 18.77 -12.72 -0.19
N ALA A 178 17.45 -12.46 -0.16
CA ALA A 178 16.88 -11.26 -0.73
C ALA A 178 17.40 -9.99 -0.01
N GLY A 179 17.55 -10.04 1.32
CA GLY A 179 18.11 -8.93 2.10
C GLY A 179 19.55 -8.60 1.70
N GLN A 180 20.38 -9.64 1.54
CA GLN A 180 21.78 -9.48 1.11
C GLN A 180 21.86 -8.92 -0.32
N LEU A 181 21.07 -9.46 -1.24
CA LEU A 181 21.02 -8.99 -2.62
C LEU A 181 20.55 -7.52 -2.70
N MET A 182 19.50 -7.16 -1.96
CA MET A 182 19.02 -5.77 -1.92
C MET A 182 20.08 -4.82 -1.37
N ALA A 183 20.78 -5.20 -0.29
CA ALA A 183 21.87 -4.40 0.25
C ALA A 183 22.98 -4.19 -0.80
N GLN A 184 23.40 -5.24 -1.51
CA GLN A 184 24.42 -5.16 -2.55
C GLN A 184 23.99 -4.25 -3.71
N LEU A 185 22.75 -4.36 -4.17
CA LEU A 185 22.19 -3.55 -5.26
C LEU A 185 22.20 -2.05 -4.91
N PHE A 186 21.87 -1.69 -3.68
CA PHE A 186 21.79 -0.29 -3.26
C PHE A 186 23.11 0.28 -2.76
N ASP A 187 24.02 -0.53 -2.24
CA ASP A 187 25.37 -0.11 -1.86
C ASP A 187 26.36 -0.05 -3.04
N GLY A 188 25.90 -0.39 -4.24
CA GLY A 188 26.72 -0.38 -5.46
C GLY A 188 27.79 -1.48 -5.49
N LYS A 189 27.61 -2.56 -4.73
CA LYS A 189 28.58 -3.67 -4.57
C LYS A 189 28.11 -4.96 -5.25
N VAL A 190 27.27 -4.87 -6.28
CA VAL A 190 26.81 -6.09 -6.99
C VAL A 190 27.99 -6.76 -7.68
N GLN A 191 28.40 -7.89 -7.17
CA GLN A 191 29.15 -8.91 -7.90
C GLN A 191 28.15 -9.99 -8.33
N LEU A 192 27.85 -10.05 -9.62
CA LEU A 192 27.08 -11.12 -10.25
C LEU A 192 27.96 -12.34 -10.43
#